data_ceccd64bafb49d6109ec356588f645f9
#
_entry.id   ceccd64bafb49d6109ec356588f645f9
#
_cell.length_a   1.000
_cell.length_b   1.000
_cell.length_c   1.000
_cell.angle_alpha   90.00
_cell.angle_beta   90.00
_cell.angle_gamma   90.00
#
_symmetry.space_group_name_H-M   'P 1'
#
loop_
_entity.id
_entity.type
_entity.pdbx_description
1 polymer ?
#
loop_
_entity_poly.entity_id
_entity_poly.type
_entity_poly.pdbx_seq_one_letter_code
_entity_poly.pdbx_strand_id
1 'polypeptide(L)'
;MDDKFHSACHLEHFAVALIAIVLTWLIVLGFLFSLSFLNPVERAFENFRMTDIFYDAENQEEQKDTSGIITLVDMTDVFNRSRLAEVIEEIDAMDPAIMGIDIVFDGLRDDEVGNERLIETVCNNIHSPVIWAYKLTDWSEEERRFTKAFHSFFVEEYGIDVEEGYTNVQRDVNGGTVRSFGIKRKVQNHFEYSIPARLAVGLTGDSTVLKKYDDCTIRYTATVFPTIPFDSIAQNADLIRGHVVLLGATSDKRDLHYTPLGHIAGVKILAYTVQTIVNREIPREFPKWMTMFFTFIFIWIAELFQAGLTSRMKKSRFWIFHKVGEYDLVAEVVAIIYIVLLVGFDYYFFVNTNIYFNTAWTIMGVALLETSCKIYALLRDAYNVQHNKKNNKQ
;
A
#
# COMPACT_ATOMS: atom_id res chain seq x y z
N MET A 1 35.07 -25.81 30.57
CA MET A 1 34.45 -26.84 29.72
C MET A 1 33.05 -26.42 29.26
N ASP A 2 32.37 -25.57 30.01
CA ASP A 2 31.01 -25.08 29.67
C ASP A 2 30.93 -24.08 28.49
N ASP A 3 31.92 -23.20 28.33
CA ASP A 3 31.90 -22.18 27.28
C ASP A 3 31.98 -22.76 25.84
N LYS A 4 32.70 -23.88 25.66
CA LYS A 4 32.75 -24.55 24.33
C LYS A 4 31.44 -25.27 23.99
N PHE A 5 30.71 -25.74 25.02
CA PHE A 5 29.44 -26.42 24.81
C PHE A 5 28.32 -25.43 24.46
N HIS A 6 28.32 -24.25 25.10
CA HIS A 6 27.39 -23.14 24.76
C HIS A 6 27.67 -22.58 23.36
N SER A 7 28.94 -22.41 23.00
CA SER A 7 29.34 -21.93 21.67
C SER A 7 28.93 -22.88 20.54
N ALA A 8 29.06 -24.19 20.76
CA ALA A 8 28.66 -25.21 19.77
C ALA A 8 27.15 -25.23 19.56
N CYS A 9 26.36 -25.06 20.64
CA CYS A 9 24.88 -25.01 20.57
C CYS A 9 24.38 -23.80 19.79
N HIS A 10 24.96 -22.62 19.99
CA HIS A 10 24.62 -21.42 19.24
C HIS A 10 24.96 -21.54 17.75
N LEU A 11 26.04 -22.18 17.39
CA LEU A 11 26.45 -22.40 16.00
C LEU A 11 25.47 -23.34 15.26
N GLU A 12 24.95 -24.35 15.96
CA GLU A 12 23.91 -25.24 15.39
C GLU A 12 22.62 -24.50 15.06
N HIS A 13 22.10 -23.72 15.98
CA HIS A 13 20.89 -22.92 15.75
C HIS A 13 21.08 -21.87 14.66
N PHE A 14 22.27 -21.28 14.56
CA PHE A 14 22.63 -20.37 13.47
C PHE A 14 22.61 -21.08 12.11
N ALA A 15 23.19 -22.29 12.03
CA ALA A 15 23.20 -23.07 10.80
C ALA A 15 21.79 -23.50 10.36
N VAL A 16 20.92 -23.88 11.30
CA VAL A 16 19.51 -24.20 11.01
C VAL A 16 18.77 -22.98 10.46
N ALA A 17 18.91 -21.81 11.07
CA ALA A 17 18.33 -20.57 10.59
C ALA A 17 18.83 -20.18 9.18
N LEU A 18 20.10 -20.41 8.89
CA LEU A 18 20.68 -20.20 7.57
C LEU A 18 20.06 -21.14 6.53
N ILE A 19 19.88 -22.41 6.87
CA ILE A 19 19.20 -23.38 6.00
C ILE A 19 17.75 -22.94 5.74
N ALA A 20 17.01 -22.50 6.76
CA ALA A 20 15.63 -22.03 6.63
C ALA A 20 15.53 -20.85 5.65
N ILE A 21 16.44 -19.87 5.75
CA ILE A 21 16.51 -18.75 4.81
C ILE A 21 16.83 -19.22 3.40
N VAL A 22 17.81 -20.10 3.23
CA VAL A 22 18.17 -20.62 1.90
C VAL A 22 16.99 -21.36 1.28
N LEU A 23 16.28 -22.19 2.05
CA LEU A 23 15.06 -22.87 1.57
C LEU A 23 13.96 -21.86 1.20
N THR A 24 13.72 -20.85 2.01
CA THR A 24 12.77 -19.77 1.71
C THR A 24 13.12 -19.12 0.38
N TRP A 25 14.40 -18.78 0.17
CA TRP A 25 14.87 -18.18 -1.07
C TRP A 25 14.76 -19.12 -2.27
N LEU A 26 15.04 -20.41 -2.09
CA LEU A 26 14.89 -21.41 -3.17
C LEU A 26 13.44 -21.58 -3.58
N ILE A 27 12.50 -21.52 -2.63
CA ILE A 27 11.07 -21.54 -2.91
C ILE A 27 10.68 -20.30 -3.71
N VAL A 28 11.10 -19.12 -3.28
CA VAL A 28 10.85 -17.85 -3.98
C VAL A 28 11.44 -17.86 -5.39
N LEU A 29 12.70 -18.28 -5.54
CA LEU A 29 13.32 -18.42 -6.85
C LEU A 29 12.58 -19.43 -7.72
N GLY A 30 12.09 -20.54 -7.13
CA GLY A 30 11.27 -21.54 -7.81
C GLY A 30 9.97 -20.92 -8.36
N PHE A 31 9.33 -20.04 -7.62
CA PHE A 31 8.17 -19.25 -8.10
C PHE A 31 8.56 -18.28 -9.22
N LEU A 32 9.72 -17.62 -9.13
CA LEU A 32 10.21 -16.70 -10.16
C LEU A 32 10.59 -17.42 -11.48
N PHE A 33 10.99 -18.70 -11.43
CA PHE A 33 11.31 -19.53 -12.60
C PHE A 33 10.09 -20.22 -13.23
N SER A 34 8.90 -19.67 -13.02
CA SER A 34 7.67 -19.92 -13.81
C SER A 34 7.40 -21.40 -14.12
N LEU A 35 7.06 -22.14 -13.09
CA LEU A 35 6.33 -23.37 -13.28
C LEU A 35 4.87 -22.96 -13.56
N SER A 36 4.43 -22.98 -14.81
CA SER A 36 3.14 -22.43 -15.27
C SER A 36 1.91 -22.94 -14.49
N PHE A 37 2.00 -24.09 -13.83
CA PHE A 37 0.93 -24.61 -12.97
C PHE A 37 0.85 -23.89 -11.59
N LEU A 38 1.87 -23.13 -11.19
CA LEU A 38 1.93 -22.36 -9.94
C LEU A 38 1.45 -20.90 -10.13
N ASN A 39 1.17 -20.46 -11.35
CA ASN A 39 0.72 -19.10 -11.65
C ASN A 39 -0.41 -18.59 -10.74
N PRO A 40 -1.43 -19.39 -10.32
CA PRO A 40 -2.46 -18.91 -9.42
C PRO A 40 -1.91 -18.62 -8.00
N VAL A 41 -0.95 -19.42 -7.53
CA VAL A 41 -0.31 -19.26 -6.22
C VAL A 41 0.65 -18.07 -6.26
N GLU A 42 1.45 -17.94 -7.31
CA GLU A 42 2.33 -16.81 -7.57
C GLU A 42 1.55 -15.50 -7.54
N ARG A 43 0.45 -15.40 -8.29
CA ARG A 43 -0.42 -14.22 -8.28
C ARG A 43 -1.01 -13.91 -6.92
N ALA A 44 -1.37 -14.93 -6.13
CA ALA A 44 -1.87 -14.74 -4.79
C ALA A 44 -0.80 -14.15 -3.86
N PHE A 45 0.46 -14.62 -3.95
CA PHE A 45 1.57 -14.09 -3.17
C PHE A 45 2.03 -12.69 -3.65
N GLU A 46 2.04 -12.43 -4.95
CA GLU A 46 2.39 -11.12 -5.50
C GLU A 46 1.35 -10.06 -5.15
N ASN A 47 0.08 -10.45 -5.06
CA ASN A 47 -1.03 -9.58 -4.72
C ASN A 47 -1.21 -9.37 -3.23
N PHE A 48 -0.59 -10.18 -2.39
CA PHE A 48 -0.70 -10.09 -0.95
C PHE A 48 0.35 -9.14 -0.39
N ARG A 49 -0.11 -8.12 0.31
CA ARG A 49 0.74 -7.25 1.14
C ARG A 49 0.25 -7.28 2.57
N MET A 50 1.17 -7.35 3.52
CA MET A 50 0.84 -7.30 4.95
C MET A 50 0.07 -6.04 5.32
N THR A 51 0.33 -4.93 4.63
CA THR A 51 -0.40 -3.67 4.81
C THR A 51 -1.89 -3.79 4.55
N ASP A 52 -2.33 -4.70 3.68
CA ASP A 52 -3.76 -4.90 3.41
C ASP A 52 -4.49 -5.46 4.64
N ILE A 53 -3.84 -6.39 5.36
CA ILE A 53 -4.34 -6.89 6.66
C ILE A 53 -4.39 -5.76 7.69
N PHE A 54 -3.36 -4.91 7.71
CA PHE A 54 -3.29 -3.81 8.66
C PHE A 54 -4.40 -2.79 8.43
N TYR A 55 -4.67 -2.44 7.18
CA TYR A 55 -5.77 -1.54 6.83
C TYR A 55 -7.13 -2.17 7.15
N ASP A 56 -7.31 -3.47 6.90
CA ASP A 56 -8.55 -4.16 7.24
C ASP A 56 -8.78 -4.16 8.76
N ALA A 57 -7.73 -4.44 9.53
CA ALA A 57 -7.79 -4.40 10.99
C ALA A 57 -8.15 -3.01 11.53
N GLU A 58 -7.52 -1.94 11.03
CA GLU A 58 -7.85 -0.56 11.40
C GLU A 58 -9.29 -0.18 11.02
N ASN A 59 -9.79 -0.68 9.89
CA ASN A 59 -11.15 -0.37 9.44
C ASN A 59 -12.25 -1.15 10.18
N GLN A 60 -11.91 -2.20 10.91
CA GLN A 60 -12.83 -2.92 11.79
C GLN A 60 -13.05 -2.23 13.14
N GLU A 61 -12.26 -1.23 13.49
CA GLU A 61 -12.49 -0.43 14.69
C GLU A 61 -13.84 0.31 14.60
N GLU A 62 -14.60 0.29 15.70
CA GLU A 62 -15.95 0.87 15.75
C GLU A 62 -15.92 2.42 15.63
N GLN A 63 -14.85 3.05 16.07
CA GLN A 63 -14.67 4.49 15.97
C GLN A 63 -13.86 4.85 14.73
N LYS A 64 -14.56 5.41 13.73
CA LYS A 64 -13.92 5.95 12.52
C LYS A 64 -13.81 7.47 12.66
N ASP A 65 -12.61 7.98 12.46
CA ASP A 65 -12.38 9.42 12.45
C ASP A 65 -12.96 10.05 11.17
N THR A 66 -13.64 11.18 11.34
CA THR A 66 -14.10 11.97 10.20
C THR A 66 -12.98 12.90 9.75
N SER A 67 -12.73 12.96 8.43
CA SER A 67 -11.77 13.92 7.89
C SER A 67 -12.19 15.35 8.21
N GLY A 68 -11.31 16.08 8.88
CA GLY A 68 -11.51 17.51 9.19
C GLY A 68 -10.97 18.46 8.13
N ILE A 69 -10.43 17.94 7.01
CA ILE A 69 -9.77 18.75 5.99
C ILE A 69 -10.24 18.46 4.57
N ILE A 70 -10.93 17.33 4.33
CA ILE A 70 -11.37 16.92 2.99
C ILE A 70 -12.86 16.64 3.00
N THR A 71 -13.57 17.21 2.06
CA THR A 71 -14.99 16.98 1.82
C THR A 71 -15.21 16.56 0.37
N LEU A 72 -16.07 15.57 0.15
CA LEU A 72 -16.46 15.10 -1.17
C LEU A 72 -17.80 15.71 -1.55
N VAL A 73 -17.94 16.10 -2.81
CA VAL A 73 -19.22 16.47 -3.39
C VAL A 73 -19.57 15.43 -4.44
N ASP A 74 -20.69 14.74 -4.22
CA ASP A 74 -21.14 13.67 -5.11
C ASP A 74 -21.78 14.25 -6.37
N MET A 75 -21.10 14.01 -7.49
CA MET A 75 -21.50 14.47 -8.81
C MET A 75 -22.00 13.31 -9.69
N THR A 76 -22.34 12.15 -9.12
CA THR A 76 -22.70 10.93 -9.89
C THR A 76 -23.84 11.17 -10.89
N ASP A 77 -24.83 11.99 -10.51
CA ASP A 77 -26.03 12.26 -11.33
C ASP A 77 -25.97 13.62 -12.06
N VAL A 78 -24.82 14.31 -12.05
CA VAL A 78 -24.67 15.59 -12.72
C VAL A 78 -24.13 15.40 -14.15
N PHE A 79 -25.01 15.45 -15.12
CA PHE A 79 -24.68 15.28 -16.54
C PHE A 79 -24.69 16.59 -17.35
N ASN A 80 -25.29 17.65 -16.81
CA ASN A 80 -25.45 18.94 -17.46
C ASN A 80 -24.33 19.91 -17.02
N ARG A 81 -23.65 20.53 -17.99
CA ARG A 81 -22.54 21.48 -17.74
C ARG A 81 -23.01 22.79 -17.07
N SER A 82 -24.20 23.26 -17.37
CA SER A 82 -24.76 24.44 -16.69
C SER A 82 -24.94 24.15 -15.19
N ARG A 83 -25.51 23.00 -14.82
CA ARG A 83 -25.64 22.61 -13.41
C ARG A 83 -24.30 22.42 -12.72
N LEU A 84 -23.32 21.86 -13.42
CA LEU A 84 -21.95 21.74 -12.90
C LEU A 84 -21.34 23.12 -12.61
N ALA A 85 -21.51 24.07 -13.51
CA ALA A 85 -21.06 25.45 -13.33
C ALA A 85 -21.69 26.10 -12.08
N GLU A 86 -23.02 25.96 -11.91
CA GLU A 86 -23.73 26.45 -10.72
C GLU A 86 -23.17 25.81 -9.42
N VAL A 87 -22.96 24.48 -9.40
CA VAL A 87 -22.39 23.76 -8.24
C VAL A 87 -21.00 24.28 -7.89
N ILE A 88 -20.16 24.51 -8.88
CA ILE A 88 -18.81 25.06 -8.67
C ILE A 88 -18.89 26.47 -8.07
N GLU A 89 -19.76 27.34 -8.59
CA GLU A 89 -19.96 28.69 -8.06
C GLU A 89 -20.55 28.68 -6.65
N GLU A 90 -21.52 27.78 -6.36
CA GLU A 90 -22.06 27.62 -5.02
C GLU A 90 -20.97 27.23 -4.00
N ILE A 91 -20.04 26.32 -4.39
CA ILE A 91 -18.94 25.91 -3.54
C ILE A 91 -17.93 27.03 -3.37
N ASP A 92 -17.56 27.73 -4.45
CA ASP A 92 -16.61 28.85 -4.44
C ASP A 92 -17.08 29.95 -3.49
N ALA A 93 -18.37 30.26 -3.49
CA ALA A 93 -18.99 31.27 -2.59
C ALA A 93 -18.86 30.92 -1.09
N MET A 94 -18.47 29.71 -0.74
CA MET A 94 -18.28 29.23 0.65
C MET A 94 -16.82 29.22 1.11
N ASP A 95 -15.89 29.78 0.33
CA ASP A 95 -14.47 29.88 0.62
C ASP A 95 -13.79 28.52 0.93
N PRO A 96 -13.80 27.53 0.02
CA PRO A 96 -13.00 26.32 0.17
C PRO A 96 -11.51 26.68 0.13
N ALA A 97 -10.67 25.90 0.82
CA ALA A 97 -9.22 26.11 0.75
C ALA A 97 -8.68 25.87 -0.67
N ILE A 98 -9.19 24.84 -1.34
CA ILE A 98 -8.89 24.48 -2.72
C ILE A 98 -9.94 23.48 -3.23
N MET A 99 -10.27 23.53 -4.50
CA MET A 99 -11.15 22.56 -5.15
C MET A 99 -10.39 21.64 -6.10
N GLY A 100 -10.76 20.37 -6.14
CA GLY A 100 -10.33 19.40 -7.13
C GLY A 100 -11.52 18.86 -7.90
N ILE A 101 -11.53 18.96 -9.22
CA ILE A 101 -12.65 18.53 -10.05
C ILE A 101 -12.24 17.28 -10.81
N ASP A 102 -12.67 16.10 -10.32
CA ASP A 102 -12.40 14.79 -10.92
C ASP A 102 -13.39 14.48 -12.05
N ILE A 103 -13.49 15.40 -12.97
CA ILE A 103 -14.29 15.27 -14.19
C ILE A 103 -13.41 15.67 -15.36
N VAL A 104 -13.21 14.74 -16.30
CA VAL A 104 -12.41 15.00 -17.51
C VAL A 104 -13.26 15.67 -18.57
N PHE A 105 -12.79 16.81 -19.04
CA PHE A 105 -13.45 17.62 -20.03
C PHE A 105 -12.79 17.42 -21.40
N ASP A 106 -13.20 16.38 -22.10
CA ASP A 106 -12.61 15.86 -23.33
C ASP A 106 -13.09 16.53 -24.64
N GLY A 107 -13.68 17.70 -24.53
CA GLY A 107 -14.15 18.48 -25.68
C GLY A 107 -15.53 19.11 -25.43
N LEU A 108 -16.01 19.84 -26.42
CA LEU A 108 -17.34 20.45 -26.40
C LEU A 108 -18.42 19.37 -26.50
N ARG A 109 -19.55 19.61 -25.86
CA ARG A 109 -20.78 18.80 -25.99
C ARG A 109 -21.77 19.51 -26.91
N ASP A 110 -22.80 18.78 -27.35
CA ASP A 110 -23.90 19.35 -28.16
C ASP A 110 -24.72 20.39 -27.39
N ASP A 111 -24.54 20.50 -26.07
CA ASP A 111 -25.14 21.52 -25.21
C ASP A 111 -24.28 22.81 -25.25
N GLU A 112 -24.50 23.66 -26.25
CA GLU A 112 -23.77 24.91 -26.44
C GLU A 112 -23.93 25.86 -25.22
N VAL A 113 -25.14 26.00 -24.68
CA VAL A 113 -25.42 26.85 -23.52
C VAL A 113 -24.66 26.38 -22.28
N GLY A 114 -24.62 25.07 -22.06
CA GLY A 114 -23.84 24.49 -20.95
C GLY A 114 -22.35 24.67 -21.14
N ASN A 115 -21.83 24.55 -22.35
CA ASN A 115 -20.42 24.80 -22.65
C ASN A 115 -20.02 26.25 -22.35
N GLU A 116 -20.81 27.22 -22.89
CA GLU A 116 -20.57 28.66 -22.67
C GLU A 116 -20.65 29.04 -21.19
N ARG A 117 -21.67 28.53 -20.47
CA ARG A 117 -21.82 28.77 -19.04
C ARG A 117 -20.66 28.27 -18.21
N LEU A 118 -20.18 27.08 -18.53
CA LEU A 118 -19.00 26.49 -17.83
C LEU A 118 -17.72 27.29 -18.13
N ILE A 119 -17.52 27.72 -19.38
CA ILE A 119 -16.37 28.57 -19.76
C ILE A 119 -16.46 29.92 -19.02
N GLU A 120 -17.61 30.53 -18.96
CA GLU A 120 -17.81 31.79 -18.23
C GLU A 120 -17.45 31.62 -16.76
N THR A 121 -17.92 30.55 -16.12
CA THR A 121 -17.59 30.20 -14.73
C THR A 121 -16.09 30.07 -14.51
N VAL A 122 -15.41 29.31 -15.36
CA VAL A 122 -13.96 29.13 -15.29
C VAL A 122 -13.21 30.45 -15.45
N CYS A 123 -13.63 31.33 -16.37
CA CYS A 123 -12.92 32.57 -16.66
C CYS A 123 -13.18 33.70 -15.66
N ASN A 124 -14.37 33.78 -15.11
CA ASN A 124 -14.82 35.01 -14.47
C ASN A 124 -15.41 34.86 -13.06
N ASN A 125 -15.88 33.66 -12.70
CA ASN A 125 -16.72 33.49 -11.53
C ASN A 125 -16.09 32.65 -10.40
N ILE A 126 -14.87 32.18 -10.56
CA ILE A 126 -14.17 31.38 -9.55
C ILE A 126 -13.03 32.20 -8.94
N HIS A 127 -12.98 32.26 -7.62
CA HIS A 127 -11.99 32.99 -6.85
C HIS A 127 -11.06 32.03 -6.09
N SER A 128 -11.57 30.89 -5.68
CA SER A 128 -10.77 29.85 -4.98
C SER A 128 -9.86 29.11 -5.95
N PRO A 129 -8.72 28.59 -5.49
CA PRO A 129 -7.86 27.74 -6.31
C PRO A 129 -8.59 26.47 -6.76
N VAL A 130 -8.51 26.12 -8.05
CA VAL A 130 -9.15 24.93 -8.63
C VAL A 130 -8.13 24.12 -9.42
N ILE A 131 -8.12 22.83 -9.21
CA ILE A 131 -7.33 21.87 -10.01
C ILE A 131 -8.29 21.04 -10.86
N TRP A 132 -8.17 21.15 -12.18
CA TRP A 132 -9.01 20.45 -13.14
C TRP A 132 -8.40 19.12 -13.56
N ALA A 133 -9.24 18.11 -13.78
CA ALA A 133 -8.79 16.80 -14.20
C ALA A 133 -8.45 16.74 -15.70
N TYR A 134 -7.35 16.09 -16.01
CA TYR A 134 -7.04 15.61 -17.34
C TYR A 134 -6.51 14.17 -17.31
N LYS A 135 -6.26 13.55 -18.46
CA LYS A 135 -5.74 12.19 -18.54
C LYS A 135 -4.44 12.11 -19.30
N LEU A 136 -3.56 11.25 -18.80
CA LEU A 136 -2.39 10.78 -19.55
C LEU A 136 -2.84 9.63 -20.46
N THR A 137 -2.40 9.65 -21.71
CA THR A 137 -2.79 8.70 -22.75
C THR A 137 -1.57 8.13 -23.47
N ASP A 138 -1.82 7.17 -24.38
CA ASP A 138 -0.80 6.54 -25.21
C ASP A 138 0.34 5.94 -24.38
N TRP A 139 0.02 4.88 -23.63
CA TRP A 139 1.04 4.14 -22.88
C TRP A 139 2.00 3.42 -23.84
N SER A 140 3.29 3.68 -23.71
CA SER A 140 4.34 2.97 -24.43
C SER A 140 4.90 1.83 -23.59
N GLU A 141 4.70 0.60 -24.04
CA GLU A 141 5.26 -0.60 -23.38
C GLU A 141 6.80 -0.61 -23.44
N GLU A 142 7.39 -0.10 -24.53
CA GLU A 142 8.84 -0.03 -24.73
C GLU A 142 9.48 0.94 -23.73
N GLU A 143 8.92 2.14 -23.58
CA GLU A 143 9.45 3.19 -22.72
C GLU A 143 8.88 3.13 -21.30
N ARG A 144 7.87 2.29 -21.05
CA ARG A 144 7.12 2.16 -19.80
C ARG A 144 6.64 3.50 -19.24
N ARG A 145 6.10 4.34 -20.13
CA ARG A 145 5.57 5.67 -19.78
C ARG A 145 4.43 6.08 -20.70
N PHE A 146 3.68 7.06 -20.23
CA PHE A 146 2.73 7.77 -21.09
C PHE A 146 3.48 8.70 -22.06
N THR A 147 3.01 8.80 -23.29
CA THR A 147 3.61 9.63 -24.31
C THR A 147 2.85 10.91 -24.58
N LYS A 148 1.57 11.00 -24.17
CA LYS A 148 0.74 12.19 -24.33
C LYS A 148 -0.02 12.53 -23.05
N ALA A 149 -0.27 13.83 -22.87
CA ALA A 149 -1.25 14.37 -21.97
C ALA A 149 -2.47 14.83 -22.79
N PHE A 150 -3.66 14.53 -22.32
CA PHE A 150 -4.89 14.97 -22.94
C PHE A 150 -5.55 15.98 -21.99
N HIS A 151 -5.21 17.23 -22.19
CA HIS A 151 -5.68 18.35 -21.37
C HIS A 151 -7.15 18.63 -21.59
N SER A 152 -7.75 19.44 -20.75
CA SER A 152 -9.16 19.83 -20.89
C SER A 152 -9.36 20.72 -22.13
N PHE A 153 -10.58 20.76 -22.65
CA PHE A 153 -10.92 21.65 -23.74
C PHE A 153 -10.73 23.13 -23.40
N PHE A 154 -10.72 23.49 -22.12
CA PHE A 154 -10.36 24.85 -21.67
C PHE A 154 -8.97 25.26 -22.17
N VAL A 155 -8.00 24.35 -22.05
CA VAL A 155 -6.63 24.56 -22.48
C VAL A 155 -6.48 24.34 -23.99
N GLU A 156 -6.98 23.19 -24.48
CA GLU A 156 -6.72 22.74 -25.87
C GLU A 156 -7.46 23.58 -26.91
N GLU A 157 -8.72 23.96 -26.65
CA GLU A 157 -9.54 24.67 -27.65
C GLU A 157 -9.62 26.17 -27.40
N TYR A 158 -9.61 26.59 -26.13
CA TYR A 158 -9.79 28.01 -25.76
C TYR A 158 -8.51 28.68 -25.28
N GLY A 159 -7.43 27.94 -25.01
CA GLY A 159 -6.19 28.51 -24.50
C GLY A 159 -6.33 29.20 -23.15
N ILE A 160 -7.30 28.77 -22.34
CA ILE A 160 -7.51 29.31 -21.00
C ILE A 160 -6.46 28.72 -20.08
N ASP A 161 -5.77 29.58 -19.35
CA ASP A 161 -4.74 29.19 -18.38
C ASP A 161 -5.42 28.71 -17.08
N VAL A 162 -5.60 27.40 -16.93
CA VAL A 162 -6.16 26.77 -15.73
C VAL A 162 -5.14 25.79 -15.14
N GLU A 163 -5.17 25.64 -13.82
CA GLU A 163 -4.36 24.61 -13.18
C GLU A 163 -4.98 23.22 -13.35
N GLU A 164 -4.22 22.31 -13.93
CA GLU A 164 -4.68 20.94 -14.19
C GLU A 164 -3.81 19.90 -13.50
N GLY A 165 -4.41 18.76 -13.20
CA GLY A 165 -3.72 17.58 -12.69
C GLY A 165 -4.26 16.29 -13.29
N TYR A 166 -3.39 15.31 -13.59
CA TYR A 166 -3.88 14.05 -14.12
C TYR A 166 -4.57 13.20 -13.04
N THR A 167 -5.57 12.41 -13.49
CA THR A 167 -6.39 11.56 -12.61
C THR A 167 -6.27 10.07 -12.94
N ASN A 168 -5.20 9.64 -13.59
CA ASN A 168 -4.99 8.23 -13.91
C ASN A 168 -4.73 7.39 -12.67
N VAL A 169 -5.70 6.54 -12.31
CA VAL A 169 -5.53 5.56 -11.24
C VAL A 169 -4.60 4.45 -11.70
N GLN A 170 -3.55 4.19 -10.93
CA GLN A 170 -2.65 3.07 -11.17
C GLN A 170 -3.15 1.81 -10.46
N ARG A 171 -3.23 0.71 -11.24
CA ARG A 171 -3.46 -0.61 -10.68
C ARG A 171 -2.14 -1.35 -10.58
N ASP A 172 -1.93 -2.09 -9.51
CA ASP A 172 -0.79 -3.00 -9.41
C ASP A 172 -0.81 -3.97 -10.61
N VAL A 173 0.34 -4.15 -11.24
CA VAL A 173 0.48 -4.87 -12.52
C VAL A 173 -0.11 -6.28 -12.47
N ASN A 174 -0.07 -6.94 -11.31
CA ASN A 174 -0.41 -8.34 -11.15
C ASN A 174 -1.79 -8.61 -10.51
N GLY A 175 -2.45 -7.62 -9.91
CA GLY A 175 -3.68 -7.88 -9.17
C GLY A 175 -4.80 -6.86 -9.31
N GLY A 176 -4.54 -5.78 -9.99
CA GLY A 176 -5.54 -4.74 -10.16
C GLY A 176 -5.91 -3.98 -8.87
N THR A 177 -5.25 -4.26 -7.74
CA THR A 177 -5.45 -3.53 -6.47
C THR A 177 -4.76 -2.18 -6.54
N VAL A 178 -5.47 -1.11 -6.17
CA VAL A 178 -4.91 0.24 -6.10
C VAL A 178 -4.31 0.47 -4.72
N ARG A 179 -2.98 0.48 -4.63
CA ARG A 179 -2.22 0.74 -3.39
C ARG A 179 -1.36 2.00 -3.46
N SER A 180 -1.18 2.54 -4.66
CA SER A 180 -0.39 3.74 -4.87
C SER A 180 -1.04 4.64 -5.90
N PHE A 181 -0.69 5.92 -5.84
CA PHE A 181 -1.07 6.92 -6.83
C PHE A 181 0.17 7.66 -7.32
N GLY A 182 0.21 7.95 -8.62
CA GLY A 182 1.31 8.71 -9.20
C GLY A 182 1.32 10.16 -8.71
N ILE A 183 2.46 10.63 -8.23
CA ILE A 183 2.66 12.03 -7.89
C ILE A 183 3.00 12.82 -9.15
N LYS A 184 3.95 12.29 -9.92
CA LYS A 184 4.37 12.87 -11.20
C LYS A 184 4.68 11.78 -12.22
N ARG A 185 4.51 12.14 -13.49
CA ARG A 185 4.87 11.29 -14.63
C ARG A 185 5.62 12.11 -15.65
N LYS A 186 6.65 11.52 -16.21
CA LYS A 186 7.36 12.15 -17.32
C LYS A 186 6.61 11.88 -18.62
N VAL A 187 6.16 12.94 -19.27
CA VAL A 187 5.54 12.90 -20.58
C VAL A 187 6.44 13.73 -21.52
N GLN A 188 6.93 13.11 -22.59
CA GLN A 188 7.94 13.73 -23.46
C GLN A 188 9.14 14.27 -22.66
N ASN A 189 9.33 15.58 -22.57
CA ASN A 189 10.47 16.24 -21.91
C ASN A 189 10.11 16.98 -20.60
N HIS A 190 8.85 16.93 -20.14
CA HIS A 190 8.40 17.62 -18.94
C HIS A 190 7.72 16.66 -17.97
N PHE A 191 7.49 17.12 -16.74
CA PHE A 191 6.77 16.37 -15.74
C PHE A 191 5.35 16.87 -15.64
N GLU A 192 4.43 15.91 -15.70
CA GLU A 192 3.03 16.09 -15.39
C GLU A 192 2.77 15.70 -13.93
N TYR A 193 1.89 16.45 -13.26
CA TYR A 193 1.56 16.23 -11.85
C TYR A 193 0.11 15.82 -11.69
N SER A 194 -0.14 14.96 -10.71
CA SER A 194 -1.50 14.48 -10.43
C SER A 194 -2.35 15.47 -9.63
N ILE A 195 -3.68 15.34 -9.74
CA ILE A 195 -4.63 16.11 -8.91
C ILE A 195 -4.28 16.02 -7.42
N PRO A 196 -4.13 14.84 -6.79
CA PRO A 196 -3.82 14.78 -5.37
C PRO A 196 -2.53 15.50 -5.00
N ALA A 197 -1.51 15.42 -5.85
CA ALA A 197 -0.24 16.09 -5.59
C ALA A 197 -0.38 17.62 -5.64
N ARG A 198 -1.10 18.15 -6.63
CA ARG A 198 -1.34 19.59 -6.75
C ARG A 198 -2.24 20.12 -5.63
N LEU A 199 -3.30 19.39 -5.27
CA LEU A 199 -4.17 19.75 -4.14
C LEU A 199 -3.40 19.80 -2.82
N ALA A 200 -2.57 18.80 -2.55
CA ALA A 200 -1.78 18.79 -1.33
C ALA A 200 -0.76 19.94 -1.27
N VAL A 201 -0.14 20.28 -2.42
CA VAL A 201 0.77 21.44 -2.51
C VAL A 201 0.00 22.75 -2.38
N GLY A 202 -1.14 22.89 -3.05
CA GLY A 202 -1.98 24.08 -2.95
C GLY A 202 -2.46 24.35 -1.53
N LEU A 203 -2.86 23.30 -0.79
CA LEU A 203 -3.28 23.39 0.60
C LEU A 203 -2.12 23.73 1.56
N THR A 204 -0.97 23.08 1.40
CA THR A 204 0.13 23.14 2.39
C THR A 204 1.23 24.15 2.03
N GLY A 205 1.34 24.55 0.77
CA GLY A 205 2.47 25.31 0.23
C GLY A 205 3.77 24.50 0.12
N ASP A 206 3.78 23.21 0.52
CA ASP A 206 4.98 22.36 0.53
C ASP A 206 5.12 21.54 -0.75
N SER A 207 5.98 21.99 -1.65
CA SER A 207 6.28 21.28 -2.89
C SER A 207 7.32 20.16 -2.78
N THR A 208 7.77 19.82 -1.56
CA THR A 208 8.81 18.81 -1.33
C THR A 208 8.38 17.44 -1.85
N VAL A 209 7.09 17.11 -1.76
CA VAL A 209 6.52 15.85 -2.27
C VAL A 209 6.76 15.67 -3.76
N LEU A 210 6.63 16.73 -4.55
CA LEU A 210 6.83 16.70 -6.01
C LEU A 210 8.27 16.38 -6.40
N LYS A 211 9.23 16.78 -5.57
CA LYS A 211 10.66 16.52 -5.80
C LYS A 211 11.06 15.12 -5.35
N LYS A 212 10.52 14.67 -4.22
CA LYS A 212 10.98 13.49 -3.50
C LYS A 212 10.38 12.18 -4.03
N TYR A 213 9.14 12.20 -4.54
CA TYR A 213 8.40 11.00 -4.90
C TYR A 213 7.92 11.05 -6.34
N ASP A 214 7.97 9.90 -7.02
CA ASP A 214 7.29 9.67 -8.30
C ASP A 214 5.92 9.04 -8.07
N ASP A 215 5.80 8.21 -7.03
CA ASP A 215 4.58 7.54 -6.57
C ASP A 215 4.37 7.75 -5.07
N CYS A 216 3.11 7.85 -4.67
CA CYS A 216 2.67 7.85 -3.29
C CYS A 216 2.00 6.51 -2.97
N THR A 217 2.56 5.73 -2.05
CA THR A 217 1.81 4.63 -1.44
C THR A 217 0.72 5.24 -0.57
N ILE A 218 -0.52 4.82 -0.80
CA ILE A 218 -1.70 5.39 -0.13
C ILE A 218 -1.83 4.77 1.27
N ARG A 219 -2.03 5.61 2.27
CA ARG A 219 -2.39 5.21 3.62
C ARG A 219 -3.92 5.11 3.72
N TYR A 220 -4.43 3.89 3.61
CA TYR A 220 -5.86 3.61 3.74
C TYR A 220 -6.25 3.49 5.21
N THR A 221 -6.50 4.63 5.85
CA THR A 221 -6.94 4.69 7.24
C THR A 221 -8.45 4.48 7.38
N ALA A 222 -8.92 4.22 8.59
CA ALA A 222 -10.35 4.17 8.93
C ALA A 222 -11.01 5.56 8.92
N THR A 223 -10.72 6.38 7.90
CA THR A 223 -11.25 7.74 7.78
C THR A 223 -12.53 7.76 6.97
N VAL A 224 -13.53 8.46 7.49
CA VAL A 224 -14.76 8.80 6.77
C VAL A 224 -14.62 10.19 6.18
N PHE A 225 -14.74 10.31 4.85
CA PHE A 225 -14.82 11.60 4.19
C PHE A 225 -16.26 12.08 4.16
N PRO A 226 -16.58 13.26 4.74
CA PRO A 226 -17.89 13.87 4.58
C PRO A 226 -18.25 13.93 3.10
N THR A 227 -19.42 13.44 2.74
CA THR A 227 -19.90 13.42 1.35
C THR A 227 -21.20 14.17 1.26
N ILE A 228 -21.23 15.23 0.46
CA ILE A 228 -22.35 16.13 0.27
C ILE A 228 -22.96 15.84 -1.10
N PRO A 229 -24.28 15.55 -1.20
CA PRO A 229 -24.95 15.54 -2.49
C PRO A 229 -24.90 16.93 -3.14
N PHE A 230 -24.77 16.98 -4.45
CA PHE A 230 -24.65 18.25 -5.21
C PHE A 230 -25.84 19.21 -5.08
N ASP A 231 -26.98 18.73 -4.61
CA ASP A 231 -28.20 19.52 -4.36
C ASP A 231 -28.33 20.03 -2.92
N SER A 232 -27.40 19.67 -2.05
CA SER A 232 -27.41 19.96 -0.61
C SER A 232 -26.24 20.81 -0.16
N ILE A 233 -25.55 21.50 -1.07
CA ILE A 233 -24.33 22.27 -0.81
C ILE A 233 -24.59 23.39 0.18
N ALA A 234 -25.66 24.18 -0.05
CA ALA A 234 -25.99 25.36 0.76
C ALA A 234 -26.21 25.04 2.25
N GLN A 235 -26.69 23.82 2.58
CA GLN A 235 -26.92 23.39 3.96
C GLN A 235 -25.68 22.91 4.66
N ASN A 236 -24.57 22.70 3.93
CA ASN A 236 -23.34 22.09 4.43
C ASN A 236 -22.11 22.99 4.30
N ALA A 237 -22.32 24.32 4.36
CA ALA A 237 -21.24 25.31 4.21
C ALA A 237 -20.07 25.11 5.18
N ASP A 238 -20.33 24.64 6.39
CA ASP A 238 -19.29 24.38 7.40
C ASP A 238 -18.34 23.22 7.01
N LEU A 239 -18.79 22.29 6.16
CA LEU A 239 -17.97 21.21 5.61
C LEU A 239 -17.18 21.62 4.37
N ILE A 240 -17.44 22.81 3.84
CA ILE A 240 -16.79 23.36 2.63
C ILE A 240 -15.73 24.39 3.01
N ARG A 241 -16.07 25.30 3.92
CA ARG A 241 -15.21 26.42 4.28
C ARG A 241 -13.85 25.97 4.80
N GLY A 242 -12.79 26.39 4.11
CA GLY A 242 -11.41 26.07 4.45
C GLY A 242 -11.01 24.61 4.23
N HIS A 243 -11.89 23.77 3.63
CA HIS A 243 -11.58 22.38 3.30
C HIS A 243 -11.06 22.23 1.88
N VAL A 244 -10.36 21.15 1.62
CA VAL A 244 -10.16 20.63 0.26
C VAL A 244 -11.48 20.01 -0.17
N VAL A 245 -12.07 20.52 -1.23
CA VAL A 245 -13.34 20.01 -1.76
C VAL A 245 -13.08 19.24 -3.05
N LEU A 246 -13.40 17.94 -3.04
CA LEU A 246 -13.26 17.08 -4.21
C LEU A 246 -14.63 16.80 -4.82
N LEU A 247 -14.83 17.25 -6.07
CA LEU A 247 -16.01 16.98 -6.86
C LEU A 247 -15.79 15.79 -7.75
N GLY A 248 -16.63 14.76 -7.64
CA GLY A 248 -16.53 13.57 -8.48
C GLY A 248 -17.64 12.56 -8.22
N ALA A 249 -17.70 11.51 -9.03
CA ALA A 249 -18.69 10.44 -8.87
C ALA A 249 -18.31 9.55 -7.67
N THR A 250 -19.16 9.52 -6.64
CA THR A 250 -18.92 8.68 -5.45
C THR A 250 -19.64 7.34 -5.51
N SER A 251 -20.60 7.18 -6.42
CA SER A 251 -21.52 6.03 -6.50
C SER A 251 -21.58 5.40 -7.90
N ASP A 252 -20.82 5.87 -8.88
CA ASP A 252 -20.80 5.26 -10.22
C ASP A 252 -20.08 3.89 -10.18
N LYS A 253 -20.83 2.84 -10.49
CA LYS A 253 -20.31 1.47 -10.54
C LYS A 253 -19.17 1.26 -11.56
N ARG A 254 -19.07 2.12 -12.58
CA ARG A 254 -18.03 2.06 -13.62
C ARG A 254 -16.71 2.64 -13.15
N ASP A 255 -16.73 3.50 -12.12
CA ASP A 255 -15.55 4.14 -11.52
C ASP A 255 -15.16 3.51 -10.18
N LEU A 256 -15.55 2.26 -9.94
CA LEU A 256 -15.13 1.53 -8.75
C LEU A 256 -13.80 0.81 -9.00
N HIS A 257 -12.86 1.04 -8.10
CA HIS A 257 -11.55 0.41 -8.11
C HIS A 257 -11.38 -0.52 -6.91
N TYR A 258 -10.73 -1.66 -7.14
CA TYR A 258 -10.40 -2.57 -6.05
C TYR A 258 -9.19 -2.03 -5.26
N THR A 259 -9.37 -1.91 -3.96
CA THR A 259 -8.36 -1.39 -3.02
C THR A 259 -8.24 -2.32 -1.81
N PRO A 260 -7.28 -2.12 -0.90
CA PRO A 260 -7.24 -2.84 0.38
C PRO A 260 -8.54 -2.73 1.21
N LEU A 261 -9.34 -1.68 1.01
CA LEU A 261 -10.64 -1.49 1.68
C LEU A 261 -11.83 -2.06 0.86
N GLY A 262 -11.56 -2.85 -0.19
CA GLY A 262 -12.57 -3.31 -1.13
C GLY A 262 -12.78 -2.34 -2.30
N HIS A 263 -14.00 -2.33 -2.84
CA HIS A 263 -14.34 -1.47 -3.98
C HIS A 263 -14.71 -0.07 -3.52
N ILE A 264 -13.93 0.94 -3.94
CA ILE A 264 -14.20 2.35 -3.66
C ILE A 264 -14.12 3.19 -4.95
N ALA A 265 -14.82 4.32 -4.97
CA ALA A 265 -14.84 5.25 -6.10
C ALA A 265 -13.49 5.94 -6.31
N GLY A 266 -13.17 6.31 -7.56
CA GLY A 266 -11.93 7.00 -7.91
C GLY A 266 -11.69 8.27 -7.10
N VAL A 267 -12.71 9.12 -6.94
CA VAL A 267 -12.62 10.34 -6.13
C VAL A 267 -12.25 10.10 -4.66
N LYS A 268 -12.65 8.96 -4.07
CA LYS A 268 -12.23 8.57 -2.72
C LYS A 268 -10.76 8.15 -2.66
N ILE A 269 -10.26 7.54 -3.74
CA ILE A 269 -8.82 7.24 -3.86
C ILE A 269 -8.01 8.52 -3.91
N LEU A 270 -8.47 9.54 -4.64
CA LEU A 270 -7.85 10.86 -4.63
C LEU A 270 -7.85 11.46 -3.23
N ALA A 271 -8.98 11.38 -2.50
CA ALA A 271 -9.09 11.88 -1.13
C ALA A 271 -8.08 11.20 -0.18
N TYR A 272 -7.99 9.87 -0.18
CA TYR A 272 -6.99 9.14 0.59
C TYR A 272 -5.57 9.54 0.22
N THR A 273 -5.30 9.76 -1.07
CA THR A 273 -3.98 10.19 -1.54
C THR A 273 -3.62 11.59 -1.05
N VAL A 274 -4.56 12.55 -1.16
CA VAL A 274 -4.39 13.92 -0.61
C VAL A 274 -4.10 13.86 0.89
N GLN A 275 -4.94 13.13 1.66
CA GLN A 275 -4.77 12.99 3.10
C GLN A 275 -3.41 12.39 3.46
N THR A 276 -2.99 11.33 2.76
CA THR A 276 -1.68 10.69 2.95
C THR A 276 -0.52 11.67 2.77
N ILE A 277 -0.61 12.53 1.75
CA ILE A 277 0.43 13.52 1.44
C ILE A 277 0.42 14.65 2.49
N VAL A 278 -0.75 15.20 2.79
CA VAL A 278 -0.92 16.33 3.72
C VAL A 278 -0.46 15.95 5.13
N ASN A 279 -0.85 14.77 5.59
CA ASN A 279 -0.45 14.24 6.90
C ASN A 279 1.02 13.76 6.93
N ARG A 280 1.69 13.66 5.77
CA ARG A 280 3.04 13.10 5.64
C ARG A 280 3.14 11.64 6.08
N GLU A 281 2.07 10.90 5.93
CA GLU A 281 1.93 9.50 6.38
C GLU A 281 2.16 8.50 5.24
N ILE A 282 3.03 8.83 4.28
CA ILE A 282 3.33 7.93 3.15
C ILE A 282 3.96 6.64 3.65
N PRO A 283 3.29 5.47 3.52
CA PRO A 283 3.83 4.20 3.95
C PRO A 283 5.11 3.84 3.19
N ARG A 284 6.09 3.32 3.92
CA ARG A 284 7.40 2.95 3.37
C ARG A 284 7.72 1.51 3.70
N GLU A 285 8.14 0.79 2.69
CA GLU A 285 8.72 -0.53 2.90
C GLU A 285 10.15 -0.39 3.41
N PHE A 286 10.52 -1.25 4.36
CA PHE A 286 11.89 -1.33 4.84
C PHE A 286 12.82 -1.73 3.68
N PRO A 287 14.04 -1.17 3.58
CA PRO A 287 14.97 -1.54 2.52
C PRO A 287 15.18 -3.05 2.44
N LYS A 288 15.12 -3.63 1.24
CA LYS A 288 15.17 -5.09 1.03
C LYS A 288 16.31 -5.79 1.76
N TRP A 289 17.52 -5.20 1.75
CA TRP A 289 18.68 -5.76 2.44
C TRP A 289 18.51 -5.78 3.97
N MET A 290 17.86 -4.76 4.54
CA MET A 290 17.52 -4.71 5.97
C MET A 290 16.41 -5.72 6.30
N THR A 291 15.39 -5.82 5.45
CA THR A 291 14.33 -6.84 5.60
C THR A 291 14.96 -8.24 5.64
N MET A 292 15.89 -8.57 4.74
CA MET A 292 16.61 -9.84 4.75
C MET A 292 17.39 -10.07 6.05
N PHE A 293 18.09 -9.04 6.53
CA PHE A 293 18.86 -9.12 7.78
C PHE A 293 17.95 -9.35 8.98
N PHE A 294 16.85 -8.59 9.11
CA PHE A 294 15.89 -8.80 10.19
C PHE A 294 15.15 -10.12 10.08
N THR A 295 14.79 -10.55 8.88
CA THR A 295 14.21 -11.88 8.64
C THR A 295 15.13 -12.98 9.19
N PHE A 296 16.43 -12.91 8.92
CA PHE A 296 17.39 -13.86 9.48
C PHE A 296 17.41 -13.83 11.01
N ILE A 297 17.47 -12.65 11.61
CA ILE A 297 17.47 -12.50 13.08
C ILE A 297 16.18 -13.06 13.69
N PHE A 298 15.02 -12.77 13.10
CA PHE A 298 13.74 -13.26 13.61
C PHE A 298 13.63 -14.79 13.50
N ILE A 299 14.08 -15.40 12.39
CA ILE A 299 14.12 -16.85 12.23
C ILE A 299 15.07 -17.47 13.25
N TRP A 300 16.24 -16.87 13.48
CA TRP A 300 17.21 -17.36 14.47
C TRP A 300 16.67 -17.27 15.90
N ILE A 301 16.01 -16.17 16.26
CA ILE A 301 15.34 -16.02 17.56
C ILE A 301 14.22 -17.06 17.72
N ALA A 302 13.42 -17.31 16.68
CA ALA A 302 12.37 -18.32 16.67
C ALA A 302 12.94 -19.71 16.95
N GLU A 303 14.04 -20.08 16.28
CA GLU A 303 14.75 -21.33 16.47
C GLU A 303 15.29 -21.49 17.90
N LEU A 304 15.96 -20.46 18.42
CA LEU A 304 16.47 -20.47 19.80
C LEU A 304 15.35 -20.64 20.82
N PHE A 305 14.24 -19.95 20.62
CA PHE A 305 13.09 -20.01 21.53
C PHE A 305 12.42 -21.38 21.47
N GLN A 306 12.19 -21.92 20.27
CA GLN A 306 11.59 -23.24 20.05
C GLN A 306 12.45 -24.35 20.65
N ALA A 307 13.75 -24.37 20.35
CA ALA A 307 14.70 -25.34 20.87
C ALA A 307 14.83 -25.26 22.40
N GLY A 308 14.92 -24.03 22.94
CA GLY A 308 14.99 -23.79 24.39
C GLY A 308 13.75 -24.28 25.13
N LEU A 309 12.56 -23.99 24.61
CA LEU A 309 11.30 -24.40 25.22
C LEU A 309 11.13 -25.93 25.15
N THR A 310 11.33 -26.52 23.99
CA THR A 310 11.27 -27.99 23.80
C THR A 310 12.24 -28.72 24.73
N SER A 311 13.48 -28.23 24.88
CA SER A 311 14.48 -28.80 25.78
C SER A 311 14.03 -28.71 27.26
N ARG A 312 13.46 -27.55 27.68
CA ARG A 312 12.94 -27.37 29.04
C ARG A 312 11.77 -28.28 29.32
N MET A 313 10.83 -28.44 28.36
CA MET A 313 9.67 -29.31 28.49
C MET A 313 10.06 -30.77 28.59
N LYS A 314 11.02 -31.27 27.75
CA LYS A 314 11.56 -32.63 27.82
C LYS A 314 12.25 -32.95 29.17
N LYS A 315 12.80 -31.94 29.86
CA LYS A 315 13.43 -32.05 31.17
C LYS A 315 12.47 -31.81 32.35
N SER A 316 11.19 -31.49 32.06
CA SER A 316 10.21 -31.13 33.08
C SER A 316 9.89 -32.33 33.97
N ARG A 317 9.74 -32.08 35.29
CA ARG A 317 9.30 -33.05 36.26
C ARG A 317 7.82 -33.36 36.21
N PHE A 318 7.03 -32.51 35.58
CA PHE A 318 5.61 -32.68 35.36
C PHE A 318 5.36 -33.56 34.13
N TRP A 319 4.72 -34.71 34.36
CA TRP A 319 4.46 -35.71 33.32
C TRP A 319 3.80 -35.17 32.05
N ILE A 320 2.85 -34.26 32.19
CA ILE A 320 2.14 -33.66 31.05
C ILE A 320 3.13 -32.87 30.17
N PHE A 321 3.96 -31.99 30.77
CA PHE A 321 4.93 -31.17 30.03
C PHE A 321 6.03 -32.04 29.41
N HIS A 322 6.46 -33.08 30.09
CA HIS A 322 7.42 -34.02 29.54
C HIS A 322 6.87 -34.74 28.31
N LYS A 323 5.65 -35.27 28.42
CA LYS A 323 4.98 -35.98 27.33
C LYS A 323 4.69 -35.08 26.12
N VAL A 324 4.19 -33.86 26.38
CA VAL A 324 3.96 -32.87 25.34
C VAL A 324 5.27 -32.45 24.66
N GLY A 325 6.38 -32.34 25.41
CA GLY A 325 7.71 -32.04 24.86
C GLY A 325 8.31 -33.11 23.96
N GLU A 326 7.78 -34.36 24.01
CA GLU A 326 8.20 -35.45 23.12
C GLU A 326 7.54 -35.36 21.73
N TYR A 327 6.43 -34.61 21.60
CA TYR A 327 5.73 -34.43 20.34
C TYR A 327 6.21 -33.15 19.62
N ASP A 328 6.33 -33.21 18.32
CA ASP A 328 6.66 -32.06 17.47
C ASP A 328 5.57 -30.96 17.51
N LEU A 329 4.40 -31.28 18.04
CA LEU A 329 3.27 -30.37 18.25
C LEU A 329 3.65 -29.09 19.03
N VAL A 330 4.59 -29.21 19.99
CA VAL A 330 5.06 -28.02 20.75
C VAL A 330 5.77 -27.05 19.86
N ALA A 331 6.58 -27.56 18.95
CA ALA A 331 7.31 -26.74 18.00
C ALA A 331 6.33 -25.97 17.08
N GLU A 332 5.30 -26.65 16.59
CA GLU A 332 4.28 -26.04 15.74
C GLU A 332 3.46 -24.96 16.49
N VAL A 333 3.01 -25.26 17.71
CA VAL A 333 2.27 -24.28 18.53
C VAL A 333 3.12 -23.05 18.85
N VAL A 334 4.39 -23.25 19.18
CA VAL A 334 5.36 -22.16 19.43
C VAL A 334 5.58 -21.33 18.17
N ALA A 335 5.70 -21.96 17.01
CA ALA A 335 5.85 -21.27 15.74
C ALA A 335 4.60 -20.39 15.44
N ILE A 336 3.39 -20.92 15.66
CA ILE A 336 2.15 -20.16 15.45
C ILE A 336 2.08 -18.95 16.40
N ILE A 337 2.37 -19.13 17.68
CA ILE A 337 2.39 -18.04 18.67
C ILE A 337 3.42 -16.97 18.25
N TYR A 338 4.60 -17.42 17.84
CA TYR A 338 5.66 -16.51 17.40
C TYR A 338 5.24 -15.70 16.16
N ILE A 339 4.62 -16.35 15.18
CA ILE A 339 4.09 -15.67 13.98
C ILE A 339 3.04 -14.62 14.36
N VAL A 340 2.11 -14.94 15.26
CA VAL A 340 1.10 -13.99 15.73
C VAL A 340 1.74 -12.79 16.43
N LEU A 341 2.74 -13.02 17.27
CA LEU A 341 3.47 -11.94 17.94
C LEU A 341 4.27 -11.10 16.94
N LEU A 342 4.87 -11.71 15.93
CA LEU A 342 5.62 -11.02 14.89
C LEU A 342 4.70 -10.12 14.05
N VAL A 343 3.54 -10.63 13.62
CA VAL A 343 2.55 -9.84 12.87
C VAL A 343 2.00 -8.71 13.74
N GLY A 344 1.71 -8.95 15.02
CA GLY A 344 1.29 -7.92 15.95
C GLY A 344 2.34 -6.84 16.17
N PHE A 345 3.62 -7.23 16.23
CA PHE A 345 4.73 -6.28 16.31
C PHE A 345 4.85 -5.43 15.04
N ASP A 346 4.75 -6.04 13.85
CA ASP A 346 4.82 -5.34 12.58
C ASP A 346 3.65 -4.35 12.44
N TYR A 347 2.44 -4.78 12.81
CA TYR A 347 1.26 -3.91 12.87
C TYR A 347 1.47 -2.70 13.79
N TYR A 348 1.90 -2.94 15.05
CA TYR A 348 2.17 -1.87 16.01
C TYR A 348 3.25 -0.91 15.49
N PHE A 349 4.30 -1.44 14.89
CA PHE A 349 5.38 -0.62 14.32
C PHE A 349 4.88 0.21 13.13
N PHE A 350 4.08 -0.39 12.25
CA PHE A 350 3.49 0.27 11.09
C PHE A 350 2.58 1.44 11.51
N VAL A 351 1.67 1.21 12.44
CA VAL A 351 0.74 2.25 12.91
C VAL A 351 1.48 3.47 13.48
N ASN A 352 2.60 3.23 14.18
CA ASN A 352 3.34 4.32 14.83
C ASN A 352 4.38 5.01 13.93
N THR A 353 4.84 4.38 12.86
CA THR A 353 5.98 4.90 12.06
C THR A 353 5.69 5.03 10.57
N ASN A 354 4.59 4.49 10.09
CA ASN A 354 4.28 4.31 8.67
C ASN A 354 5.35 3.51 7.90
N ILE A 355 6.14 2.69 8.63
CA ILE A 355 7.12 1.79 8.04
C ILE A 355 6.68 0.36 8.31
N TYR A 356 6.69 -0.49 7.29
CA TYR A 356 6.33 -1.89 7.42
C TYR A 356 7.45 -2.81 6.95
N PHE A 357 7.52 -3.97 7.58
CA PHE A 357 8.38 -5.06 7.18
C PHE A 357 7.61 -6.01 6.28
N ASN A 358 8.26 -6.58 5.28
CA ASN A 358 7.65 -7.69 4.55
C ASN A 358 7.84 -8.99 5.34
N THR A 359 7.01 -9.17 6.38
CA THR A 359 7.08 -10.31 7.30
C THR A 359 6.69 -11.63 6.67
N ALA A 360 6.13 -11.65 5.46
CA ALA A 360 5.78 -12.87 4.74
C ALA A 360 6.99 -13.82 4.58
N TRP A 361 8.18 -13.27 4.33
CA TRP A 361 9.43 -14.03 4.25
C TRP A 361 9.82 -14.67 5.58
N THR A 362 9.65 -13.94 6.68
CA THR A 362 9.93 -14.42 8.03
C THR A 362 8.96 -15.54 8.40
N ILE A 363 7.68 -15.37 8.12
CA ILE A 363 6.64 -16.37 8.35
C ILE A 363 6.96 -17.67 7.61
N MET A 364 7.34 -17.58 6.33
CA MET A 364 7.74 -18.74 5.53
C MET A 364 8.99 -19.41 6.11
N GLY A 365 10.00 -18.63 6.50
CA GLY A 365 11.22 -19.16 7.10
C GLY A 365 10.98 -19.88 8.45
N VAL A 366 10.10 -19.32 9.29
CA VAL A 366 9.69 -19.95 10.56
C VAL A 366 8.92 -21.26 10.31
N ALA A 367 8.03 -21.29 9.32
CA ALA A 367 7.32 -22.52 8.92
C ALA A 367 8.27 -23.62 8.40
N LEU A 368 9.43 -23.25 7.86
CA LEU A 368 10.45 -24.20 7.36
C LEU A 368 11.46 -24.64 8.41
N LEU A 369 11.40 -24.16 9.67
CA LEU A 369 12.38 -24.46 10.70
C LEU A 369 12.50 -25.96 10.98
N GLU A 370 11.40 -26.67 11.12
CA GLU A 370 11.41 -28.11 11.35
C GLU A 370 12.11 -28.90 10.22
N THR A 371 11.81 -28.54 8.97
CA THR A 371 12.46 -29.11 7.79
C THR A 371 13.95 -28.79 7.79
N SER A 372 14.32 -27.58 8.18
CA SER A 372 15.71 -27.12 8.26
C SER A 372 16.50 -27.86 9.34
N CYS A 373 15.89 -28.16 10.50
CA CYS A 373 16.46 -28.99 11.54
C CYS A 373 16.76 -30.42 11.04
N LYS A 374 15.81 -31.02 10.30
CA LYS A 374 15.99 -32.35 9.71
C LYS A 374 17.14 -32.38 8.69
N ILE A 375 17.21 -31.36 7.82
CA ILE A 375 18.28 -31.21 6.83
C ILE A 375 19.63 -31.03 7.53
N TYR A 376 19.69 -30.17 8.55
CA TYR A 376 20.92 -29.97 9.31
C TYR A 376 21.41 -31.28 9.97
N ALA A 377 20.52 -32.05 10.60
CA ALA A 377 20.83 -33.33 11.18
C ALA A 377 21.43 -34.31 10.16
N LEU A 378 20.79 -34.41 8.97
CA LEU A 378 21.30 -35.26 7.87
C LEU A 378 22.70 -34.83 7.39
N LEU A 379 22.93 -33.53 7.21
CA LEU A 379 24.25 -33.02 6.81
C LEU A 379 25.32 -33.27 7.85
N ARG A 380 24.99 -33.10 9.13
CA ARG A 380 25.89 -33.38 10.25
C ARG A 380 26.27 -34.87 10.32
N ASP A 381 25.28 -35.74 10.16
CA ASP A 381 25.52 -37.19 10.19
C ASP A 381 26.38 -37.64 8.99
N ALA A 382 26.10 -37.13 7.80
CA ALA A 382 26.93 -37.39 6.61
C ALA A 382 28.37 -36.91 6.79
N TYR A 383 28.56 -35.73 7.36
CA TYR A 383 29.89 -35.19 7.67
C TYR A 383 30.66 -36.07 8.66
N ASN A 384 30.01 -36.52 9.74
CA ASN A 384 30.61 -37.35 10.76
C ASN A 384 31.03 -38.73 10.19
N VAL A 385 30.19 -39.33 9.33
CA VAL A 385 30.53 -40.61 8.66
C VAL A 385 31.77 -40.45 7.75
N GLN A 386 31.85 -39.33 7.03
CA GLN A 386 32.96 -39.05 6.12
C GLN A 386 34.27 -38.81 6.89
N HIS A 387 34.19 -38.08 8.02
CA HIS A 387 35.34 -37.80 8.87
C HIS A 387 35.86 -39.05 9.56
N ASN A 388 34.98 -39.90 10.08
CA ASN A 388 35.37 -41.19 10.71
C ASN A 388 35.99 -42.16 9.70
N LYS A 389 35.53 -42.19 8.43
CA LYS A 389 36.16 -42.98 7.37
C LYS A 389 37.57 -42.51 7.00
N LYS A 390 37.85 -41.20 7.11
CA LYS A 390 39.20 -40.65 6.89
C LYS A 390 40.15 -41.02 8.03
N ASN A 391 39.68 -40.91 9.28
CA ASN A 391 40.51 -41.22 10.45
C ASN A 391 40.82 -42.73 10.59
N ASN A 392 39.94 -43.62 10.09
CA ASN A 392 40.19 -45.07 10.09
C ASN A 392 41.07 -45.54 8.91
N LYS A 393 41.47 -44.64 8.00
CA LYS A 393 42.41 -44.94 6.89
C LYS A 393 43.81 -44.38 7.10
N GLN A 394 44.05 -43.65 8.17
CA GLN A 394 45.37 -43.27 8.69
C GLN A 394 45.80 -44.20 9.82
#